data_a41381a20c85b6baabc670afe709bf2f
#
_entry.id   a41381a20c85b6baabc670afe709bf2f
#
_cell.length_a   1.000
_cell.length_b   1.000
_cell.length_c   1.000
_cell.angle_alpha   90.00
_cell.angle_beta   90.00
_cell.angle_gamma   90.00
#
_symmetry.space_group_name_H-M   'P 1'
#
loop_
_entity.id
_entity.type
_entity.pdbx_description
1 polymer ?
#
loop_
_entity_poly.entity_id
_entity_poly.type
_entity_poly.pdbx_seq_one_letter_code
_entity_poly.pdbx_strand_id
1 'polypeptide(L)'
;MTQSVKGTRTEENLKAAFAGESQANRRYLYFANMADVAGDNDISALFRSTAEGETGHAHGHMEYLIDGGSGDPATGMAAKTTAEALESAIHGETHEYTDMYPGMAKTARDEGLDEIADWFETLAKAERSHANRFTKALAAHKEAQ
;
A
#
# COMPACT_ATOMS: atom_id res chain seq x y z
N MET A 1 -7.27 3.45 25.34
CA MET A 1 -8.22 3.58 24.20
C MET A 1 -7.91 4.83 23.41
N THR A 2 -7.73 4.67 22.10
CA THR A 2 -7.42 5.80 21.23
C THR A 2 -8.69 6.65 20.99
N GLN A 3 -8.54 7.95 21.10
CA GLN A 3 -9.63 8.86 20.75
C GLN A 3 -9.95 8.78 19.26
N SER A 4 -11.19 9.05 18.89
CA SER A 4 -11.59 9.14 17.49
C SER A 4 -10.86 10.29 16.81
N VAL A 5 -10.34 10.02 15.61
CA VAL A 5 -9.72 11.04 14.77
C VAL A 5 -10.60 11.39 13.58
N LYS A 6 -11.74 10.69 13.44
CA LYS A 6 -12.62 10.83 12.29
C LYS A 6 -13.14 12.27 12.13
N GLY A 7 -12.99 12.79 10.92
CA GLY A 7 -13.46 14.15 10.62
C GLY A 7 -12.51 15.26 11.04
N THR A 8 -11.35 14.95 11.62
CA THR A 8 -10.40 15.94 12.08
C THR A 8 -9.31 16.23 11.05
N ARG A 9 -8.61 17.34 11.21
CA ARG A 9 -7.41 17.63 10.42
C ARG A 9 -6.30 16.65 10.75
N THR A 10 -6.27 16.14 11.98
CA THR A 10 -5.29 15.12 12.40
C THR A 10 -5.49 13.83 11.63
N GLU A 11 -6.72 13.44 11.32
CA GLU A 11 -6.99 12.31 10.45
C GLU A 11 -6.29 12.47 9.08
N GLU A 12 -6.46 13.64 8.47
CA GLU A 12 -5.81 13.93 7.19
C GLU A 12 -4.28 13.94 7.30
N ASN A 13 -3.77 14.47 8.41
CA ASN A 13 -2.32 14.47 8.66
C ASN A 13 -1.79 13.05 8.82
N LEU A 14 -2.49 12.18 9.52
CA LEU A 14 -2.09 10.77 9.68
C LEU A 14 -2.07 10.03 8.34
N LYS A 15 -3.07 10.27 7.49
CA LYS A 15 -3.11 9.69 6.14
C LYS A 15 -1.94 10.16 5.30
N ALA A 16 -1.66 11.46 5.32
CA ALA A 16 -0.54 12.04 4.57
C ALA A 16 0.80 11.52 5.10
N ALA A 17 0.95 11.44 6.41
CA ALA A 17 2.16 10.93 7.04
C ALA A 17 2.37 9.44 6.72
N PHE A 18 1.32 8.63 6.77
CA PHE A 18 1.38 7.22 6.38
C PHE A 18 1.85 7.08 4.92
N ALA A 19 1.24 7.83 4.01
CA ALA A 19 1.60 7.80 2.59
C ALA A 19 3.06 8.22 2.39
N GLY A 20 3.50 9.29 3.06
CA GLY A 20 4.86 9.80 2.96
C GLY A 20 5.91 8.82 3.48
N GLU A 21 5.68 8.24 4.66
CA GLU A 21 6.60 7.26 5.25
C GLU A 21 6.65 5.97 4.41
N SER A 22 5.51 5.52 3.89
CA SER A 22 5.45 4.34 3.03
C SER A 22 6.23 4.57 1.74
N GLN A 23 6.10 5.74 1.14
CA GLN A 23 6.85 6.13 -0.05
C GLN A 23 8.35 6.20 0.26
N ALA A 24 8.72 6.84 1.37
CA ALA A 24 10.11 6.95 1.79
C ALA A 24 10.76 5.57 1.97
N ASN A 25 10.04 4.63 2.58
CA ASN A 25 10.50 3.26 2.74
C ASN A 25 10.92 2.65 1.40
N ARG A 26 10.05 2.70 0.39
CA ARG A 26 10.33 2.12 -0.92
C ARG A 26 11.40 2.89 -1.69
N ARG A 27 11.41 4.21 -1.60
CA ARG A 27 12.45 5.03 -2.22
C ARG A 27 13.83 4.68 -1.66
N TYR A 28 13.96 4.55 -0.35
CA TYR A 28 15.24 4.24 0.28
C TYR A 28 15.72 2.83 -0.04
N LEU A 29 14.81 1.85 -0.14
CA LEU A 29 15.17 0.51 -0.57
C LEU A 29 15.67 0.51 -2.03
N TYR A 30 15.05 1.29 -2.88
CA TYR A 30 15.51 1.46 -4.26
C TYR A 30 16.90 2.11 -4.29
N PHE A 31 17.11 3.16 -3.51
CA PHE A 31 18.42 3.84 -3.42
C PHE A 31 19.49 2.91 -2.84
N ALA A 32 19.12 2.04 -1.90
CA ALA A 32 20.04 1.03 -1.39
C ALA A 32 20.52 0.09 -2.50
N ASN A 33 19.58 -0.36 -3.36
CA ASN A 33 19.94 -1.21 -4.50
C ASN A 33 20.88 -0.48 -5.46
N MET A 34 20.63 0.79 -5.74
CA MET A 34 21.52 1.61 -6.57
C MET A 34 22.92 1.69 -5.97
N ALA A 35 23.01 1.94 -4.66
CA ALA A 35 24.28 2.03 -3.96
C ALA A 35 25.03 0.70 -3.98
N ASP A 36 24.32 -0.42 -3.85
CA ASP A 36 24.92 -1.76 -3.96
C ASP A 36 25.57 -1.96 -5.33
N VAL A 37 24.88 -1.61 -6.40
CA VAL A 37 25.39 -1.73 -7.77
C VAL A 37 26.64 -0.83 -7.96
N ALA A 38 26.64 0.34 -7.34
CA ALA A 38 27.77 1.28 -7.42
C ALA A 38 28.95 0.87 -6.53
N GLY A 39 28.78 -0.13 -5.66
CA GLY A 39 29.81 -0.56 -4.72
C GLY A 39 29.87 0.27 -3.44
N ASP A 40 28.89 1.13 -3.19
CA ASP A 40 28.83 2.00 -2.00
C ASP A 40 28.09 1.28 -0.86
N ASN A 41 28.72 0.26 -0.30
CA ASN A 41 28.08 -0.63 0.67
C ASN A 41 27.65 0.08 1.96
N ASP A 42 28.44 1.02 2.45
CA ASP A 42 28.09 1.76 3.67
C ASP A 42 26.86 2.65 3.45
N ILE A 43 26.74 3.24 2.27
CA ILE A 43 25.58 4.07 1.90
C ILE A 43 24.34 3.17 1.74
N SER A 44 24.51 2.00 1.11
CA SER A 44 23.41 1.03 0.99
C SER A 44 22.88 0.63 2.36
N ALA A 45 23.78 0.32 3.31
CA ALA A 45 23.39 -0.06 4.67
C ALA A 45 22.64 1.07 5.37
N LEU A 46 23.07 2.33 5.17
CA LEU A 46 22.40 3.50 5.74
C LEU A 46 20.96 3.60 5.21
N PHE A 47 20.76 3.47 3.90
CA PHE A 47 19.42 3.51 3.32
C PHE A 47 18.53 2.39 3.84
N ARG A 48 19.04 1.15 3.95
CA ARG A 48 18.26 0.02 4.44
C ARG A 48 17.84 0.21 5.89
N SER A 49 18.75 0.67 6.73
CA SER A 49 18.47 0.94 8.14
C SER A 49 17.42 2.03 8.30
N THR A 50 17.53 3.10 7.52
CA THR A 50 16.56 4.19 7.54
C THR A 50 15.19 3.72 7.06
N ALA A 51 15.14 2.92 5.98
CA ALA A 51 13.90 2.34 5.47
C ALA A 51 13.18 1.50 6.52
N GLU A 52 13.93 0.74 7.31
CA GLU A 52 13.35 -0.07 8.39
C GLU A 52 12.69 0.82 9.45
N GLY A 53 13.31 1.95 9.78
CA GLY A 53 12.71 2.94 10.68
C GLY A 53 11.41 3.52 10.12
N GLU A 54 11.36 3.79 8.80
CA GLU A 54 10.16 4.30 8.16
C GLU A 54 9.00 3.29 8.22
N THR A 55 9.30 1.98 8.24
CA THR A 55 8.27 0.94 8.44
C THR A 55 7.58 1.12 9.78
N GLY A 56 8.36 1.32 10.85
CA GLY A 56 7.81 1.55 12.19
C GLY A 56 6.96 2.80 12.28
N HIS A 57 7.40 3.88 11.63
CA HIS A 57 6.65 5.13 11.58
C HIS A 57 5.32 4.95 10.85
N ALA A 58 5.33 4.28 9.71
CA ALA A 58 4.12 4.01 8.93
C ALA A 58 3.13 3.16 9.73
N HIS A 59 3.60 2.12 10.41
CA HIS A 59 2.75 1.29 11.27
C HIS A 59 2.13 2.09 12.41
N GLY A 60 2.88 3.01 13.02
CA GLY A 60 2.35 3.88 14.06
C GLY A 60 1.21 4.76 13.58
N HIS A 61 1.39 5.39 12.41
CA HIS A 61 0.33 6.20 11.80
C HIS A 61 -0.90 5.36 11.48
N MET A 62 -0.69 4.15 10.94
CA MET A 62 -1.76 3.23 10.59
C MET A 62 -2.55 2.81 11.83
N GLU A 63 -1.86 2.52 12.92
CA GLU A 63 -2.50 2.13 14.17
C GLU A 63 -3.44 3.22 14.68
N TYR A 64 -3.01 4.48 14.66
CA TYR A 64 -3.88 5.58 15.06
C TYR A 64 -5.08 5.75 14.14
N LEU A 65 -4.91 5.51 12.85
CA LEU A 65 -6.03 5.57 11.89
C LEU A 65 -7.04 4.47 12.15
N ILE A 66 -6.58 3.24 12.30
CA ILE A 66 -7.45 2.08 12.53
C ILE A 66 -8.18 2.21 13.88
N ASP A 67 -7.42 2.42 14.96
CA ASP A 67 -7.98 2.52 16.31
C ASP A 67 -8.83 3.77 16.50
N GLY A 68 -8.49 4.85 15.79
CA GLY A 68 -9.21 6.10 15.86
C GLY A 68 -10.46 6.16 14.99
N GLY A 69 -10.84 5.07 14.33
CA GLY A 69 -12.10 4.95 13.59
C GLY A 69 -12.06 5.42 12.14
N SER A 70 -10.89 5.86 11.65
CA SER A 70 -10.73 6.27 10.25
C SER A 70 -10.69 5.06 9.30
N GLY A 71 -10.15 3.95 9.75
CA GLY A 71 -10.01 2.74 8.95
C GLY A 71 -8.80 2.75 8.04
N ASP A 72 -8.80 1.83 7.08
CA ASP A 72 -7.75 1.70 6.08
C ASP A 72 -7.69 2.97 5.22
N PRO A 73 -6.57 3.69 5.17
CA PRO A 73 -6.49 4.94 4.41
C PRO A 73 -6.69 4.77 2.91
N ALA A 74 -6.50 3.57 2.37
CA ALA A 74 -6.70 3.29 0.95
C ALA A 74 -8.16 3.07 0.58
N THR A 75 -8.96 2.51 1.48
CA THR A 75 -10.34 2.09 1.18
C THR A 75 -11.39 2.79 2.04
N GLY A 76 -10.99 3.34 3.18
CA GLY A 76 -11.91 3.88 4.18
C GLY A 76 -12.63 2.80 4.99
N MET A 77 -12.31 1.53 4.78
CA MET A 77 -12.97 0.40 5.44
C MET A 77 -12.33 0.13 6.80
N ALA A 78 -13.12 -0.37 7.74
CA ALA A 78 -12.60 -0.85 9.02
C ALA A 78 -11.60 -2.00 8.77
N ALA A 79 -10.57 -2.08 9.60
CA ALA A 79 -9.57 -3.13 9.50
C ALA A 79 -9.06 -3.53 10.89
N LYS A 80 -9.97 -3.66 11.84
CA LYS A 80 -9.64 -4.04 13.23
C LYS A 80 -9.53 -5.54 13.43
N THR A 81 -10.16 -6.32 12.55
CA THR A 81 -10.12 -7.79 12.61
C THR A 81 -9.44 -8.33 11.37
N THR A 82 -8.99 -9.57 11.42
CA THR A 82 -8.38 -10.24 10.26
C THR A 82 -9.36 -10.30 9.09
N ALA A 83 -10.63 -10.60 9.35
CA ALA A 83 -11.65 -10.64 8.30
C ALA A 83 -11.83 -9.25 7.66
N GLU A 84 -11.91 -8.21 8.46
CA GLU A 84 -12.02 -6.84 7.95
C GLU A 84 -10.79 -6.43 7.13
N ALA A 85 -9.60 -6.80 7.59
CA ALA A 85 -8.37 -6.52 6.84
C ALA A 85 -8.38 -7.21 5.48
N LEU A 86 -8.82 -8.47 5.42
CA LEU A 86 -8.96 -9.20 4.17
C LEU A 86 -9.99 -8.55 3.25
N GLU A 87 -11.14 -8.13 3.78
CA GLU A 87 -12.15 -7.43 3.00
C GLU A 87 -11.62 -6.11 2.42
N SER A 88 -10.88 -5.35 3.21
CA SER A 88 -10.28 -4.11 2.74
C SER A 88 -9.24 -4.35 1.65
N ALA A 89 -8.41 -5.38 1.83
CA ALA A 89 -7.41 -5.76 0.82
C ALA A 89 -8.06 -6.16 -0.49
N ILE A 90 -9.14 -6.97 -0.44
CA ILE A 90 -9.90 -7.36 -1.63
C ILE A 90 -10.45 -6.14 -2.35
N HIS A 91 -11.01 -5.20 -1.59
CA HIS A 91 -11.57 -3.98 -2.16
C HIS A 91 -10.49 -3.15 -2.87
N GLY A 92 -9.33 -2.96 -2.23
CA GLY A 92 -8.21 -2.23 -2.80
C GLY A 92 -7.68 -2.87 -4.09
N GLU A 93 -7.42 -4.18 -4.05
CA GLU A 93 -6.93 -4.92 -5.22
C GLU A 93 -7.94 -4.89 -6.36
N THR A 94 -9.25 -5.01 -6.05
CA THR A 94 -10.30 -4.97 -7.05
C THR A 94 -10.33 -3.62 -7.76
N HIS A 95 -10.24 -2.53 -7.01
CA HIS A 95 -10.15 -1.19 -7.58
C HIS A 95 -8.93 -1.06 -8.49
N GLU A 96 -7.79 -1.58 -8.05
CA GLU A 96 -6.54 -1.51 -8.82
C GLU A 96 -6.63 -2.22 -10.17
N TYR A 97 -7.24 -3.41 -10.23
CA TYR A 97 -7.28 -4.16 -11.49
C TYR A 97 -8.48 -3.84 -12.37
N THR A 98 -9.58 -3.30 -11.83
CA THR A 98 -10.76 -2.97 -12.63
C THR A 98 -10.77 -1.53 -13.10
N ASP A 99 -10.17 -0.62 -12.36
CA ASP A 99 -10.27 0.82 -12.63
C ASP A 99 -8.92 1.50 -12.72
N MET A 100 -8.12 1.45 -11.66
CA MET A 100 -6.88 2.25 -11.55
C MET A 100 -5.88 1.92 -12.66
N TYR A 101 -5.40 0.68 -12.72
CA TYR A 101 -4.39 0.30 -13.70
C TYR A 101 -4.90 0.27 -15.14
N PRO A 102 -6.14 -0.21 -15.43
CA PRO A 102 -6.66 -0.08 -16.79
C PRO A 102 -6.76 1.37 -17.26
N GLY A 103 -7.18 2.28 -16.38
CA GLY A 103 -7.24 3.71 -16.69
C GLY A 103 -5.86 4.31 -16.94
N MET A 104 -4.88 3.95 -16.11
CA MET A 104 -3.49 4.40 -16.28
C MET A 104 -2.88 3.86 -17.57
N ALA A 105 -3.16 2.61 -17.91
CA ALA A 105 -2.68 2.01 -19.16
C ALA A 105 -3.25 2.73 -20.38
N LYS A 106 -4.53 3.08 -20.34
CA LYS A 106 -5.16 3.84 -21.43
C LYS A 106 -4.50 5.19 -21.60
N THR A 107 -4.29 5.92 -20.52
CA THR A 107 -3.61 7.22 -20.55
C THR A 107 -2.21 7.09 -21.15
N ALA A 108 -1.45 6.10 -20.72
CA ALA A 108 -0.10 5.88 -21.24
C ALA A 108 -0.10 5.60 -22.75
N ARG A 109 -1.05 4.80 -23.24
CA ARG A 109 -1.17 4.54 -24.68
C ARG A 109 -1.54 5.79 -25.44
N ASP A 110 -2.48 6.57 -24.92
CA ASP A 110 -2.91 7.83 -25.57
C ASP A 110 -1.74 8.82 -25.66
N GLU A 111 -0.79 8.73 -24.71
CA GLU A 111 0.41 9.58 -24.71
C GLU A 111 1.59 8.97 -25.47
N GLY A 112 1.40 7.81 -26.11
CA GLY A 112 2.45 7.14 -26.88
C GLY A 112 3.48 6.39 -26.03
N LEU A 113 3.18 6.13 -24.75
CA LEU A 113 4.07 5.46 -23.81
C LEU A 113 3.68 3.97 -23.69
N ASP A 114 3.85 3.23 -24.79
CA ASP A 114 3.34 1.86 -24.92
C ASP A 114 3.99 0.88 -23.94
N GLU A 115 5.29 1.02 -23.68
CA GLU A 115 5.98 0.14 -22.73
C GLU A 115 5.43 0.32 -21.32
N ILE A 116 5.14 1.55 -20.94
CA ILE A 116 4.55 1.84 -19.61
C ILE A 116 3.11 1.33 -19.56
N ALA A 117 2.35 1.47 -20.66
CA ALA A 117 1.00 0.90 -20.75
C ALA A 117 1.01 -0.61 -20.55
N ASP A 118 1.95 -1.31 -21.19
CA ASP A 118 2.12 -2.76 -21.01
C ASP A 118 2.44 -3.12 -19.56
N TRP A 119 3.27 -2.31 -18.91
CA TRP A 119 3.60 -2.46 -17.49
C TRP A 119 2.34 -2.37 -16.63
N PHE A 120 1.52 -1.33 -16.83
CA PHE A 120 0.28 -1.17 -16.07
C PHE A 120 -0.71 -2.32 -16.33
N GLU A 121 -0.81 -2.81 -17.56
CA GLU A 121 -1.66 -3.96 -17.88
C GLU A 121 -1.19 -5.23 -17.19
N THR A 122 0.12 -5.42 -17.11
CA THR A 122 0.73 -6.55 -16.38
C THR A 122 0.40 -6.46 -14.89
N LEU A 123 0.49 -5.26 -14.31
CA LEU A 123 0.15 -5.05 -12.91
C LEU A 123 -1.34 -5.31 -12.65
N ALA A 124 -2.22 -4.90 -13.55
CA ALA A 124 -3.65 -5.18 -13.41
C ALA A 124 -3.91 -6.70 -13.26
N LYS A 125 -3.21 -7.52 -14.03
CA LYS A 125 -3.33 -8.99 -13.93
C LYS A 125 -2.79 -9.50 -12.59
N ALA A 126 -1.68 -8.96 -12.11
CA ALA A 126 -1.12 -9.32 -10.81
C ALA A 126 -2.08 -8.98 -9.67
N GLU A 127 -2.68 -7.78 -9.71
CA GLU A 127 -3.62 -7.35 -8.68
C GLU A 127 -4.90 -8.19 -8.68
N ARG A 128 -5.35 -8.65 -9.86
CA ARG A 128 -6.48 -9.58 -9.96
C ARG A 128 -6.16 -10.91 -9.27
N SER A 129 -4.94 -11.42 -9.46
CA SER A 129 -4.48 -12.63 -8.77
C SER A 129 -4.46 -12.43 -7.25
N HIS A 130 -4.01 -11.28 -6.79
CA HIS A 130 -4.00 -10.94 -5.36
C HIS A 130 -5.43 -10.92 -4.81
N ALA A 131 -6.36 -10.26 -5.50
CA ALA A 131 -7.77 -10.21 -5.09
C ALA A 131 -8.36 -11.61 -4.95
N ASN A 132 -8.08 -12.49 -5.91
CA ASN A 132 -8.57 -13.87 -5.88
C ASN A 132 -8.00 -14.66 -4.70
N ARG A 133 -6.71 -14.49 -4.40
CA ARG A 133 -6.05 -15.15 -3.27
C ARG A 133 -6.61 -14.67 -1.93
N PHE A 134 -6.83 -13.37 -1.78
CA PHE A 134 -7.42 -12.82 -0.57
C PHE A 134 -8.88 -13.27 -0.40
N THR A 135 -9.63 -13.36 -1.50
CA THR A 135 -11.01 -13.84 -1.46
C THR A 135 -11.09 -15.29 -0.95
N LYS A 136 -10.20 -16.15 -1.45
CA LYS A 136 -10.11 -17.54 -0.97
C LYS A 136 -9.72 -17.61 0.49
N ALA A 137 -8.75 -16.78 0.91
CA ALA A 137 -8.30 -16.73 2.29
C ALA A 137 -9.43 -16.27 3.22
N LEU A 138 -10.21 -15.29 2.80
CA LEU A 138 -11.35 -14.81 3.59
C LEU A 138 -12.41 -15.90 3.77
N ALA A 139 -12.75 -16.63 2.69
CA ALA A 139 -13.70 -17.74 2.76
C ALA A 139 -13.21 -18.81 3.73
N ALA A 140 -11.95 -19.21 3.63
CA ALA A 140 -11.36 -20.21 4.54
C ALA A 140 -11.33 -19.71 6.00
N HIS A 141 -11.03 -18.44 6.20
CA HIS A 141 -11.01 -17.84 7.53
C HIS A 141 -12.40 -17.86 8.18
N LYS A 142 -13.45 -17.54 7.43
CA LYS A 142 -14.82 -17.56 7.92
C LYS A 142 -15.29 -18.99 8.27
N GLU A 143 -14.88 -19.96 7.48
CA GLU A 143 -15.22 -21.38 7.75
C GLU A 143 -14.52 -21.89 9.04
N ALA A 144 -13.34 -21.38 9.32
CA ALA A 144 -12.56 -21.79 10.50
C ALA A 144 -13.09 -21.19 11.81
N GLN A 145 -14.00 -20.23 11.75
CA GLN A 145 -14.54 -19.53 12.95
C GLN A 145 -15.73 -20.26 13.60
#